data_2617d76c3a94de7054b3ed509f2b5715
#
_entry.id   2617d76c3a94de7054b3ed509f2b5715
#
_cell.length_a   1.000
_cell.length_b   1.000
_cell.length_c   1.000
_cell.angle_alpha   90.00
_cell.angle_beta   90.00
_cell.angle_gamma   90.00
#
_symmetry.space_group_name_H-M   'P 1'
#
loop_
_entity.id
_entity.type
_entity.pdbx_description
1 polymer ?
#
loop_
_entity_poly.entity_id
_entity_poly.type
_entity_poly.pdbx_seq_one_letter_code
_entity_poly.pdbx_strand_id
1 'polypeptide(L)'
;MPRISAATNAAQRENTKRAILESFGKLLYSRGLPGLTMTDVAKNAGIGRTAVYNYFADMGELLVAYALDETERFIKELDEGLEGVDNPIDQLAVYIRLQIEDLPRRHLPPGPAMRSMLSPESYAKLGKHVRELQMVLADILSAAIAEHYIPENDIRELAMLVHGSLSSSAGRTEDAPDEDTRERQIQSTIRFIQMGLGARFDTDGRPIKLDGASQAPANAHSDDEPSSESMHLSIA
;
A
#
# COMPACT_ATOMS: atom_id res chain seq x y z
N MET A 1 43.90 -18.51 17.14
CA MET A 1 42.48 -18.15 17.11
C MET A 1 42.26 -17.20 15.96
N PRO A 2 41.48 -17.54 14.91
CA PRO A 2 41.21 -16.59 13.85
C PRO A 2 40.38 -15.40 14.39
N ARG A 3 40.88 -14.19 14.19
CA ARG A 3 40.13 -12.95 14.50
C ARG A 3 38.94 -12.87 13.52
N ILE A 4 37.73 -13.09 14.05
CA ILE A 4 36.49 -12.78 13.30
C ILE A 4 36.52 -11.27 13.02
N SER A 5 36.58 -10.86 11.75
CA SER A 5 36.64 -9.45 11.41
C SER A 5 35.32 -8.76 11.79
N ALA A 6 35.35 -7.46 12.07
CA ALA A 6 34.14 -6.67 12.38
C ALA A 6 33.07 -6.79 11.26
N ALA A 7 33.51 -6.90 10.01
CA ALA A 7 32.65 -7.14 8.85
C ALA A 7 31.89 -8.48 8.92
N THR A 8 32.55 -9.56 9.40
CA THR A 8 31.92 -10.87 9.57
C THR A 8 30.86 -10.84 10.68
N ASN A 9 31.11 -10.09 11.76
CA ASN A 9 30.14 -9.94 12.86
C ASN A 9 28.91 -9.13 12.42
N ALA A 10 29.10 -8.07 11.64
CA ALA A 10 27.99 -7.27 11.09
C ALA A 10 27.12 -8.10 10.14
N ALA A 11 27.74 -8.85 9.23
CA ALA A 11 27.03 -9.76 8.31
C ALA A 11 26.26 -10.85 9.08
N GLN A 12 26.88 -11.45 10.10
CA GLN A 12 26.23 -12.45 10.94
C GLN A 12 25.02 -11.86 11.69
N ARG A 13 25.16 -10.64 12.21
CA ARG A 13 24.07 -9.93 12.89
C ARG A 13 22.90 -9.67 11.94
N GLU A 14 23.16 -9.21 10.72
CA GLU A 14 22.14 -8.94 9.71
C GLU A 14 21.43 -10.24 9.28
N ASN A 15 22.18 -11.32 9.04
CA ASN A 15 21.60 -12.62 8.72
C ASN A 15 20.68 -13.13 9.82
N THR A 16 21.06 -12.95 11.08
CA THR A 16 20.24 -13.36 12.23
C THR A 16 18.96 -12.50 12.32
N LYS A 17 19.07 -11.17 12.12
CA LYS A 17 17.92 -10.28 12.09
C LYS A 17 16.93 -10.68 10.99
N ARG A 18 17.42 -10.96 9.79
CA ARG A 18 16.62 -11.43 8.65
C ARG A 18 15.91 -12.75 8.98
N ALA A 19 16.62 -13.73 9.55
CA ALA A 19 16.02 -15.01 9.94
C ALA A 19 14.90 -14.83 10.98
N ILE A 20 15.00 -13.86 11.89
CA ILE A 20 13.93 -13.52 12.84
C ILE A 20 12.72 -12.94 12.10
N LEU A 21 12.92 -11.97 11.19
CA LEU A 21 11.84 -11.34 10.41
C LEU A 21 11.13 -12.36 9.52
N GLU A 22 11.87 -13.21 8.81
CA GLU A 22 11.29 -14.29 8.00
C GLU A 22 10.48 -15.29 8.84
N SER A 23 11.01 -15.65 10.00
CA SER A 23 10.31 -16.53 10.94
C SER A 23 9.00 -15.90 11.44
N PHE A 24 9.05 -14.63 11.76
CA PHE A 24 7.89 -13.88 12.20
C PHE A 24 6.83 -13.80 11.08
N GLY A 25 7.22 -13.49 9.84
CA GLY A 25 6.33 -13.46 8.68
C GLY A 25 5.64 -14.81 8.44
N LYS A 26 6.38 -15.92 8.49
CA LYS A 26 5.81 -17.29 8.37
C LYS A 26 4.78 -17.59 9.46
N LEU A 27 5.01 -17.13 10.68
CA LEU A 27 4.09 -17.33 11.79
C LEU A 27 2.85 -16.42 11.67
N LEU A 28 3.02 -15.19 11.23
CA LEU A 28 1.90 -14.29 10.91
C LEU A 28 0.99 -14.88 9.85
N TYR A 29 1.57 -15.42 8.79
CA TYR A 29 0.84 -16.10 7.72
C TYR A 29 0.03 -17.29 8.24
N SER A 30 0.69 -18.18 8.99
CA SER A 30 0.10 -19.47 9.38
C SER A 30 -0.86 -19.40 10.57
N ARG A 31 -0.71 -18.43 11.48
CA ARG A 31 -1.43 -18.36 12.75
C ARG A 31 -2.08 -17.01 13.04
N GLY A 32 -1.72 -15.97 12.27
CA GLY A 32 -2.04 -14.60 12.62
C GLY A 32 -1.24 -14.09 13.82
N LEU A 33 -1.48 -12.84 14.18
CA LEU A 33 -0.77 -12.20 15.30
C LEU A 33 -1.33 -12.55 16.70
N PRO A 34 -2.66 -12.80 16.89
CA PRO A 34 -3.21 -13.10 18.22
C PRO A 34 -2.55 -14.34 18.85
N GLY A 35 -1.99 -14.15 20.05
CA GLY A 35 -1.35 -15.23 20.82
C GLY A 35 0.06 -15.61 20.39
N LEU A 36 0.62 -14.99 19.34
CA LEU A 36 2.00 -15.17 18.93
C LEU A 36 2.96 -14.56 19.97
N THR A 37 4.02 -15.31 20.33
CA THR A 37 5.00 -14.89 21.32
C THR A 37 6.42 -14.79 20.74
N MET A 38 7.28 -14.00 21.38
CA MET A 38 8.71 -13.94 21.05
C MET A 38 9.39 -15.33 21.17
N THR A 39 8.86 -16.22 22.00
CA THR A 39 9.35 -17.60 22.15
C THR A 39 9.02 -18.45 20.91
N ASP A 40 7.84 -18.26 20.32
CA ASP A 40 7.45 -18.94 19.08
C ASP A 40 8.35 -18.51 17.93
N VAL A 41 8.62 -17.21 17.84
CA VAL A 41 9.52 -16.66 16.81
C VAL A 41 10.92 -17.22 16.98
N ALA A 42 11.48 -17.21 18.20
CA ALA A 42 12.80 -17.77 18.49
C ALA A 42 12.91 -19.25 18.09
N LYS A 43 11.90 -20.03 18.47
CA LYS A 43 11.82 -21.46 18.14
C LYS A 43 11.76 -21.70 16.62
N ASN A 44 10.95 -20.93 15.90
CA ASN A 44 10.80 -21.04 14.45
C ASN A 44 12.07 -20.60 13.72
N ALA A 45 12.75 -19.55 14.20
CA ALA A 45 14.02 -19.05 13.67
C ALA A 45 15.25 -19.95 14.02
N GLY A 46 15.07 -20.96 14.86
CA GLY A 46 16.17 -21.84 15.29
C GLY A 46 17.21 -21.16 16.19
N ILE A 47 16.82 -20.11 16.93
CA ILE A 47 17.72 -19.35 17.81
C ILE A 47 17.21 -19.33 19.26
N GLY A 48 18.11 -19.01 20.19
CA GLY A 48 17.74 -18.90 21.60
C GLY A 48 16.83 -17.71 21.86
N ARG A 49 15.85 -17.85 22.78
CA ARG A 49 14.94 -16.76 23.18
C ARG A 49 15.69 -15.47 23.55
N THR A 50 16.75 -15.57 24.35
CA THR A 50 17.56 -14.41 24.75
C THR A 50 18.20 -13.72 23.54
N ALA A 51 18.54 -14.48 22.49
CA ALA A 51 19.11 -13.91 21.27
C ALA A 51 18.12 -13.03 20.54
N VAL A 52 16.81 -13.39 20.48
CA VAL A 52 15.78 -12.55 19.85
C VAL A 52 15.67 -11.21 20.57
N TYR A 53 15.69 -11.18 21.90
CA TYR A 53 15.63 -9.95 22.70
C TYR A 53 16.85 -9.03 22.52
N ASN A 54 17.97 -9.52 21.98
CA ASN A 54 19.10 -8.68 21.60
C ASN A 54 18.86 -7.88 20.30
N TYR A 55 17.80 -8.21 19.56
CA TYR A 55 17.40 -7.56 18.29
C TYR A 55 16.13 -6.74 18.45
N PHE A 56 15.16 -7.24 19.21
CA PHE A 56 13.84 -6.64 19.35
C PHE A 56 13.40 -6.74 20.82
N ALA A 57 13.12 -5.61 21.44
CA ALA A 57 12.75 -5.54 22.85
C ALA A 57 11.41 -6.24 23.15
N ASP A 58 10.48 -6.16 22.21
CA ASP A 58 9.14 -6.74 22.34
C ASP A 58 8.52 -7.09 20.98
N MET A 59 7.30 -7.63 21.01
CA MET A 59 6.53 -8.00 19.82
C MET A 59 6.15 -6.77 18.98
N GLY A 60 5.92 -5.62 19.60
CA GLY A 60 5.59 -4.39 18.90
C GLY A 60 6.76 -3.88 18.07
N GLU A 61 7.97 -3.88 18.64
CA GLU A 61 9.20 -3.52 17.91
C GLU A 61 9.46 -4.50 16.76
N LEU A 62 9.28 -5.80 16.97
CA LEU A 62 9.43 -6.81 15.94
C LEU A 62 8.40 -6.61 14.82
N LEU A 63 7.13 -6.33 15.15
CA LEU A 63 6.07 -6.06 14.17
C LEU A 63 6.39 -4.83 13.32
N VAL A 64 6.87 -3.75 13.95
CA VAL A 64 7.29 -2.54 13.22
C VAL A 64 8.45 -2.84 12.29
N ALA A 65 9.49 -3.52 12.79
CA ALA A 65 10.65 -3.87 11.97
C ALA A 65 10.27 -4.76 10.78
N TYR A 66 9.37 -5.72 10.98
CA TYR A 66 8.84 -6.56 9.92
C TYR A 66 8.05 -5.73 8.89
N ALA A 67 7.15 -4.85 9.32
CA ALA A 67 6.38 -4.01 8.44
C ALA A 67 7.26 -3.06 7.61
N LEU A 68 8.34 -2.54 8.21
CA LEU A 68 9.31 -1.71 7.51
C LEU A 68 10.09 -2.50 6.44
N ASP A 69 10.56 -3.70 6.80
CA ASP A 69 11.28 -4.60 5.88
C ASP A 69 10.42 -5.01 4.68
N GLU A 70 9.14 -5.36 4.92
CA GLU A 70 8.17 -5.67 3.87
C GLU A 70 7.91 -4.45 2.96
N THR A 71 7.81 -3.25 3.54
CA THR A 71 7.58 -2.03 2.76
C THR A 71 8.80 -1.68 1.90
N GLU A 72 10.01 -1.78 2.45
CA GLU A 72 11.26 -1.54 1.73
C GLU A 72 11.43 -2.51 0.56
N ARG A 73 11.12 -3.80 0.79
CA ARG A 73 11.12 -4.81 -0.28
C ARG A 73 10.13 -4.47 -1.38
N PHE A 74 8.90 -4.08 -1.01
CA PHE A 74 7.87 -3.71 -1.98
C PHE A 74 8.27 -2.47 -2.80
N ILE A 75 8.82 -1.43 -2.16
CA ILE A 75 9.29 -0.23 -2.88
C ILE A 75 10.35 -0.63 -3.91
N LYS A 76 11.29 -1.49 -3.54
CA LYS A 76 12.32 -1.99 -4.46
C LYS A 76 11.72 -2.76 -5.65
N GLU A 77 10.78 -3.67 -5.39
CA GLU A 77 10.06 -4.41 -6.44
C GLU A 77 9.29 -3.46 -7.37
N LEU A 78 8.71 -2.39 -6.78
CA LEU A 78 7.99 -1.36 -7.54
C LEU A 78 8.93 -0.53 -8.41
N ASP A 79 10.08 -0.08 -7.88
CA ASP A 79 11.09 0.65 -8.63
C ASP A 79 11.59 -0.18 -9.83
N GLU A 80 11.90 -1.47 -9.59
CA GLU A 80 12.30 -2.41 -10.64
C GLU A 80 11.17 -2.62 -11.68
N GLY A 81 9.92 -2.70 -11.25
CA GLY A 81 8.76 -2.87 -12.13
C GLY A 81 8.42 -1.62 -12.95
N LEU A 82 8.77 -0.44 -12.47
CA LEU A 82 8.56 0.84 -13.16
C LEU A 82 9.69 1.19 -14.12
N GLU A 83 10.82 0.48 -14.09
CA GLU A 83 11.97 0.74 -14.95
C GLU A 83 11.60 0.60 -16.43
N GLY A 84 11.77 1.68 -17.20
CA GLY A 84 11.42 1.73 -18.62
C GLY A 84 9.92 1.85 -18.93
N VAL A 85 9.08 2.11 -17.94
CA VAL A 85 7.63 2.38 -18.12
C VAL A 85 7.40 3.88 -18.08
N ASP A 86 7.28 4.53 -19.24
CA ASP A 86 7.18 6.00 -19.33
C ASP A 86 5.74 6.51 -19.14
N ASN A 87 4.73 5.75 -19.59
CA ASN A 87 3.33 6.21 -19.54
C ASN A 87 2.75 6.08 -18.13
N PRO A 88 2.20 7.15 -17.53
CA PRO A 88 1.70 7.11 -16.16
C PRO A 88 0.50 6.18 -15.95
N ILE A 89 -0.30 5.87 -16.98
CA ILE A 89 -1.40 4.90 -16.89
C ILE A 89 -0.85 3.47 -16.87
N ASP A 90 0.24 3.21 -17.60
CA ASP A 90 0.94 1.92 -17.55
C ASP A 90 1.70 1.76 -16.22
N GLN A 91 2.33 2.84 -15.70
CA GLN A 91 2.91 2.86 -14.35
C GLN A 91 1.86 2.54 -13.28
N LEU A 92 0.64 3.10 -13.42
CA LEU A 92 -0.47 2.79 -12.53
C LEU A 92 -0.87 1.30 -12.62
N ALA A 93 -0.83 0.70 -13.81
CA ALA A 93 -1.09 -0.74 -13.99
C ALA A 93 -0.05 -1.60 -13.25
N VAL A 94 1.23 -1.25 -13.35
CA VAL A 94 2.33 -1.91 -12.61
C VAL A 94 2.10 -1.78 -11.10
N TYR A 95 1.82 -0.57 -10.61
CA TYR A 95 1.55 -0.32 -9.19
C TYR A 95 0.38 -1.17 -8.68
N ILE A 96 -0.74 -1.19 -9.40
CA ILE A 96 -1.94 -1.96 -9.03
C ILE A 96 -1.63 -3.45 -8.99
N ARG A 97 -0.96 -3.99 -10.00
CA ARG A 97 -0.57 -5.40 -10.07
C ARG A 97 0.27 -5.80 -8.87
N LEU A 98 1.37 -5.10 -8.64
CA LEU A 98 2.28 -5.41 -7.53
C LEU A 98 1.57 -5.31 -6.18
N GLN A 99 0.70 -4.32 -5.98
CA GLN A 99 -0.09 -4.22 -4.76
C GLN A 99 -1.03 -5.41 -4.55
N ILE A 100 -1.74 -5.87 -5.60
CA ILE A 100 -2.63 -7.02 -5.50
C ILE A 100 -1.85 -8.30 -5.19
N GLU A 101 -0.67 -8.47 -5.76
CA GLU A 101 0.19 -9.65 -5.57
C GLU A 101 0.89 -9.66 -4.21
N ASP A 102 1.19 -8.49 -3.65
CA ASP A 102 1.95 -8.35 -2.41
C ASP A 102 1.05 -8.26 -1.15
N LEU A 103 -0.12 -7.61 -1.25
CA LEU A 103 -1.05 -7.47 -0.12
C LEU A 103 -1.35 -8.79 0.62
N PRO A 104 -1.66 -9.90 -0.06
CA PRO A 104 -1.89 -11.18 0.59
C PRO A 104 -0.66 -11.75 1.30
N ARG A 105 0.53 -11.45 0.79
CA ARG A 105 1.79 -11.99 1.34
C ARG A 105 2.20 -11.35 2.66
N ARG A 106 1.83 -10.10 2.89
CA ARG A 106 2.27 -9.34 4.08
C ARG A 106 1.62 -9.80 5.37
N HIS A 107 0.39 -10.26 5.35
CA HIS A 107 -0.39 -10.70 6.53
C HIS A 107 -0.34 -9.74 7.74
N LEU A 108 -0.08 -8.46 7.45
CA LEU A 108 -0.04 -7.43 8.47
C LEU A 108 -1.46 -7.17 9.01
N PRO A 109 -1.61 -6.98 10.32
CA PRO A 109 -2.88 -6.59 10.90
C PRO A 109 -3.40 -5.30 10.27
N PRO A 110 -4.73 -5.12 10.12
CA PRO A 110 -5.30 -3.87 9.68
C PRO A 110 -4.86 -2.67 10.55
N GLY A 111 -4.76 -1.48 9.96
CA GLY A 111 -4.26 -0.27 10.62
C GLY A 111 -4.84 0.00 12.02
N PRO A 112 -6.16 -0.14 12.27
CA PRO A 112 -6.73 0.01 13.61
C PRO A 112 -6.21 -1.01 14.63
N ALA A 113 -6.03 -2.28 14.22
CA ALA A 113 -5.45 -3.32 15.08
C ALA A 113 -3.98 -3.04 15.37
N MET A 114 -3.20 -2.65 14.37
CA MET A 114 -1.80 -2.22 14.55
C MET A 114 -1.70 -1.05 15.53
N ARG A 115 -2.58 -0.04 15.41
CA ARG A 115 -2.60 1.12 16.30
C ARG A 115 -2.84 0.76 17.76
N SER A 116 -3.67 -0.25 18.05
CA SER A 116 -3.94 -0.71 19.41
C SER A 116 -2.80 -1.52 20.04
N MET A 117 -1.90 -2.04 19.21
CA MET A 117 -0.81 -2.94 19.62
C MET A 117 0.54 -2.25 19.74
N LEU A 118 0.70 -1.12 19.06
CA LEU A 118 1.96 -0.38 19.00
C LEU A 118 1.97 0.81 19.94
N SER A 119 3.16 1.14 20.47
CA SER A 119 3.34 2.42 21.14
C SER A 119 3.11 3.58 20.15
N PRO A 120 2.73 4.79 20.62
CA PRO A 120 2.57 5.96 19.76
C PRO A 120 3.80 6.26 18.90
N GLU A 121 5.00 6.07 19.46
CA GLU A 121 6.27 6.26 18.75
C GLU A 121 6.47 5.21 17.64
N SER A 122 6.23 3.95 17.93
CA SER A 122 6.32 2.85 16.97
C SER A 122 5.31 3.00 15.84
N TYR A 123 4.07 3.43 16.16
CA TYR A 123 3.05 3.70 15.17
C TYR A 123 3.41 4.90 14.28
N ALA A 124 4.03 5.95 14.85
CA ALA A 124 4.50 7.12 14.08
C ALA A 124 5.65 6.74 13.12
N LYS A 125 6.58 5.88 13.55
CA LYS A 125 7.64 5.32 12.70
C LYS A 125 7.05 4.61 11.48
N LEU A 126 6.11 3.70 11.71
CA LEU A 126 5.41 2.98 10.64
C LEU A 126 4.68 3.95 9.70
N GLY A 127 3.99 4.95 10.25
CA GLY A 127 3.27 5.96 9.48
C GLY A 127 4.17 6.79 8.55
N LYS A 128 5.45 6.93 8.85
CA LYS A 128 6.41 7.59 7.94
C LYS A 128 6.64 6.75 6.67
N HIS A 129 6.87 5.46 6.81
CA HIS A 129 7.11 4.57 5.68
C HIS A 129 5.84 4.32 4.82
N VAL A 130 4.69 4.21 5.46
CA VAL A 130 3.41 4.15 4.73
C VAL A 130 3.23 5.39 3.85
N ARG A 131 3.67 6.58 4.31
CA ARG A 131 3.63 7.80 3.51
C ARG A 131 4.57 7.74 2.30
N GLU A 132 5.75 7.16 2.42
CA GLU A 132 6.68 6.98 1.29
C GLU A 132 6.01 6.18 0.16
N LEU A 133 5.34 5.09 0.50
CA LEU A 133 4.56 4.32 -0.48
C LEU A 133 3.37 5.11 -1.06
N GLN A 134 2.68 5.88 -0.22
CA GLN A 134 1.58 6.74 -0.68
C GLN A 134 2.05 7.83 -1.65
N MET A 135 3.28 8.32 -1.49
CA MET A 135 3.86 9.33 -2.39
C MET A 135 4.07 8.75 -3.80
N VAL A 136 4.50 7.49 -3.95
CA VAL A 136 4.67 6.87 -5.27
C VAL A 136 3.36 6.88 -6.05
N LEU A 137 2.25 6.46 -5.43
CA LEU A 137 0.94 6.52 -6.09
C LEU A 137 0.52 7.97 -6.41
N ALA A 138 0.77 8.90 -5.48
CA ALA A 138 0.45 10.30 -5.69
C ALA A 138 1.23 10.90 -6.87
N ASP A 139 2.51 10.55 -7.02
CA ASP A 139 3.36 11.00 -8.12
C ASP A 139 2.86 10.43 -9.48
N ILE A 140 2.49 9.14 -9.53
CA ILE A 140 1.89 8.52 -10.73
C ILE A 140 0.58 9.22 -11.10
N LEU A 141 -0.31 9.46 -10.14
CA LEU A 141 -1.58 10.15 -10.38
C LEU A 141 -1.37 11.60 -10.82
N SER A 142 -0.41 12.30 -10.21
CA SER A 142 -0.04 13.67 -10.60
C SER A 142 0.47 13.74 -12.03
N ALA A 143 1.33 12.80 -12.42
CA ALA A 143 1.83 12.69 -13.78
C ALA A 143 0.69 12.39 -14.78
N ALA A 144 -0.23 11.49 -14.42
CA ALA A 144 -1.38 11.14 -15.25
C ALA A 144 -2.32 12.35 -15.50
N ILE A 145 -2.51 13.21 -14.49
CA ILE A 145 -3.25 14.48 -14.63
C ILE A 145 -2.45 15.47 -15.49
N ALA A 146 -1.19 15.71 -15.15
CA ALA A 146 -0.34 16.70 -15.83
C ALA A 146 -0.16 16.38 -17.33
N GLU A 147 -0.12 15.11 -17.68
CA GLU A 147 0.00 14.63 -19.05
C GLU A 147 -1.35 14.44 -19.78
N HIS A 148 -2.46 14.80 -19.11
CA HIS A 148 -3.83 14.72 -19.66
C HIS A 148 -4.31 13.29 -19.97
N TYR A 149 -3.87 12.28 -19.25
CA TYR A 149 -4.41 10.92 -19.36
C TYR A 149 -5.67 10.70 -18.51
N ILE A 150 -5.79 11.45 -17.39
CA ILE A 150 -6.99 11.48 -16.55
C ILE A 150 -7.41 12.94 -16.29
N PRO A 151 -8.68 13.22 -15.99
CA PRO A 151 -9.13 14.56 -15.66
C PRO A 151 -8.55 15.06 -14.34
N GLU A 152 -8.47 16.38 -14.18
CA GLU A 152 -8.06 17.02 -12.92
C GLU A 152 -9.00 16.62 -11.78
N ASN A 153 -8.41 16.26 -10.65
CA ASN A 153 -9.14 15.82 -9.45
C ASN A 153 -8.24 15.93 -8.21
N ASP A 154 -8.81 15.75 -7.01
CA ASP A 154 -8.05 15.67 -5.77
C ASP A 154 -7.28 14.34 -5.70
N ILE A 155 -5.94 14.43 -5.72
CA ILE A 155 -5.04 13.27 -5.71
C ILE A 155 -5.22 12.42 -4.46
N ARG A 156 -5.57 13.02 -3.31
CA ARG A 156 -5.77 12.27 -2.05
C ARG A 156 -7.05 11.45 -2.12
N GLU A 157 -8.11 12.02 -2.69
CA GLU A 157 -9.35 11.27 -2.94
C GLU A 157 -9.13 10.13 -3.92
N LEU A 158 -8.46 10.38 -5.04
CA LEU A 158 -8.13 9.34 -6.01
C LEU A 158 -7.29 8.22 -5.38
N ALA A 159 -6.26 8.56 -4.60
CA ALA A 159 -5.44 7.58 -3.92
C ALA A 159 -6.23 6.72 -2.90
N MET A 160 -7.18 7.32 -2.15
CA MET A 160 -8.06 6.58 -1.24
C MET A 160 -8.96 5.60 -2.00
N LEU A 161 -9.54 6.01 -3.13
CA LEU A 161 -10.40 5.16 -3.97
C LEU A 161 -9.61 3.99 -4.57
N VAL A 162 -8.39 4.25 -5.05
CA VAL A 162 -7.47 3.21 -5.55
C VAL A 162 -7.17 2.20 -4.44
N HIS A 163 -6.73 2.65 -3.26
CA HIS A 163 -6.42 1.74 -2.14
C HIS A 163 -7.63 0.95 -1.64
N GLY A 164 -8.81 1.57 -1.59
CA GLY A 164 -10.06 0.88 -1.25
C GLY A 164 -10.38 -0.25 -2.22
N SER A 165 -10.23 0.00 -3.52
CA SER A 165 -10.44 -0.99 -4.58
C SER A 165 -9.42 -2.13 -4.51
N LEU A 166 -8.15 -1.82 -4.24
CA LEU A 166 -7.07 -2.80 -4.08
C LEU A 166 -7.32 -3.72 -2.88
N SER A 167 -7.66 -3.16 -1.72
CA SER A 167 -7.95 -3.92 -0.50
C SER A 167 -9.11 -4.91 -0.70
N SER A 168 -10.13 -4.52 -1.46
CA SER A 168 -11.26 -5.39 -1.80
C SER A 168 -10.91 -6.48 -2.82
N SER A 169 -9.91 -6.26 -3.66
CA SER A 169 -9.54 -7.17 -4.75
C SER A 169 -8.52 -8.23 -4.31
N ALA A 170 -7.64 -7.92 -3.36
CA ALA A 170 -6.54 -8.79 -2.94
C ALA A 170 -7.04 -10.17 -2.46
N GLY A 171 -8.05 -10.22 -1.59
CA GLY A 171 -8.60 -11.51 -1.10
C GLY A 171 -9.19 -12.37 -2.21
N ARG A 172 -9.82 -11.78 -3.23
CA ARG A 172 -10.40 -12.54 -4.35
C ARG A 172 -9.35 -13.17 -5.24
N THR A 173 -8.21 -12.53 -5.44
CA THR A 173 -7.12 -13.06 -6.25
C THR A 173 -6.33 -14.16 -5.54
N GLU A 174 -6.29 -14.13 -4.20
CA GLU A 174 -5.71 -15.20 -3.39
C GLU A 174 -6.54 -16.49 -3.47
N ASP A 175 -7.89 -16.37 -3.49
CA ASP A 175 -8.84 -17.48 -3.58
C ASP A 175 -9.08 -17.96 -5.02
N ALA A 176 -8.36 -17.46 -6.02
CA ALA A 176 -8.56 -17.86 -7.41
C ALA A 176 -8.23 -19.35 -7.62
N PRO A 177 -9.09 -20.11 -8.32
CA PRO A 177 -8.93 -21.57 -8.49
C PRO A 177 -7.73 -21.95 -9.36
N ASP A 178 -7.29 -21.06 -10.25
CA ASP A 178 -6.18 -21.26 -11.19
C ASP A 178 -5.53 -19.92 -11.56
N GLU A 179 -4.34 -20.00 -12.14
CA GLU A 179 -3.55 -18.82 -12.53
C GLU A 179 -4.22 -17.99 -13.63
N ASP A 180 -4.92 -18.62 -14.57
CA ASP A 180 -5.64 -17.89 -15.64
C ASP A 180 -6.79 -17.07 -15.06
N THR A 181 -7.49 -17.60 -14.07
CA THR A 181 -8.55 -16.87 -13.36
C THR A 181 -7.96 -15.73 -12.53
N ARG A 182 -6.85 -15.98 -11.86
CA ARG A 182 -6.12 -14.98 -11.10
C ARG A 182 -5.68 -13.81 -11.99
N GLU A 183 -5.05 -14.10 -13.12
CA GLU A 183 -4.59 -13.09 -14.08
C GLU A 183 -5.77 -12.28 -14.64
N ARG A 184 -6.88 -12.92 -15.01
CA ARG A 184 -8.09 -12.20 -15.45
C ARG A 184 -8.65 -11.27 -14.37
N GLN A 185 -8.63 -11.68 -13.11
CA GLN A 185 -9.08 -10.84 -11.99
C GLN A 185 -8.16 -9.63 -11.78
N ILE A 186 -6.85 -9.82 -11.87
CA ILE A 186 -5.86 -8.74 -11.79
C ILE A 186 -6.09 -7.74 -12.94
N GLN A 187 -6.17 -8.21 -14.17
CA GLN A 187 -6.40 -7.36 -15.34
C GLN A 187 -7.73 -6.60 -15.27
N SER A 188 -8.78 -7.28 -14.80
CA SER A 188 -10.10 -6.63 -14.61
C SER A 188 -10.02 -5.54 -13.55
N THR A 189 -9.28 -5.73 -12.47
CA THR A 189 -9.11 -4.74 -11.42
C THR A 189 -8.29 -3.54 -11.92
N ILE A 190 -7.20 -3.80 -12.65
CA ILE A 190 -6.38 -2.75 -13.26
C ILE A 190 -7.26 -1.89 -14.17
N ARG A 191 -7.97 -2.52 -15.11
CA ARG A 191 -8.81 -1.80 -16.07
C ARG A 191 -9.95 -1.04 -15.39
N PHE A 192 -10.59 -1.63 -14.40
CA PHE A 192 -11.64 -0.97 -13.62
C PHE A 192 -11.13 0.31 -12.94
N ILE A 193 -9.96 0.24 -12.29
CA ILE A 193 -9.38 1.40 -11.62
C ILE A 193 -8.97 2.46 -12.63
N GLN A 194 -8.25 2.10 -13.70
CA GLN A 194 -7.84 3.04 -14.75
C GLN A 194 -9.05 3.79 -15.36
N MET A 195 -10.11 3.05 -15.74
CA MET A 195 -11.31 3.64 -16.30
C MET A 195 -12.10 4.45 -15.26
N GLY A 196 -12.15 4.00 -14.02
CA GLY A 196 -12.78 4.72 -12.91
C GLY A 196 -12.11 6.07 -12.62
N LEU A 197 -10.81 6.18 -12.86
CA LEU A 197 -10.05 7.43 -12.79
C LEU A 197 -10.26 8.33 -14.05
N GLY A 198 -10.95 7.84 -15.08
CA GLY A 198 -11.24 8.57 -16.30
C GLY A 198 -10.25 8.32 -17.43
N ALA A 199 -9.33 7.38 -17.31
CA ALA A 199 -8.43 7.02 -18.40
C ALA A 199 -9.20 6.42 -19.58
N ARG A 200 -8.76 6.77 -20.80
CA ARG A 200 -9.30 6.27 -22.06
C ARG A 200 -8.25 5.45 -22.81
N PHE A 201 -8.75 4.57 -23.67
CA PHE A 201 -7.90 3.63 -24.41
C PHE A 201 -8.35 3.56 -25.86
N ASP A 202 -7.39 3.36 -26.77
CA ASP A 202 -7.65 3.07 -28.16
C ASP A 202 -8.13 1.62 -28.37
N THR A 203 -8.35 1.25 -29.63
CA THR A 203 -8.78 -0.09 -30.03
C THR A 203 -7.77 -1.18 -29.72
N ASP A 204 -6.50 -0.82 -29.60
CA ASP A 204 -5.40 -1.73 -29.26
C ASP A 204 -5.18 -1.81 -27.73
N GLY A 205 -5.99 -1.07 -26.95
CA GLY A 205 -5.92 -1.04 -25.49
C GLY A 205 -4.82 -0.14 -24.92
N ARG A 206 -4.22 0.75 -25.74
CA ARG A 206 -3.19 1.69 -25.30
C ARG A 206 -3.83 2.94 -24.70
N PRO A 207 -3.25 3.50 -23.60
CA PRO A 207 -3.76 4.75 -23.05
C PRO A 207 -3.68 5.91 -24.05
N ILE A 208 -4.74 6.70 -24.15
CA ILE A 208 -4.78 7.89 -24.98
C ILE A 208 -4.99 9.14 -24.13
N LYS A 209 -4.38 10.25 -24.54
CA LYS A 209 -4.56 11.55 -23.88
C LYS A 209 -5.99 12.05 -24.10
N LEU A 210 -6.53 12.68 -23.08
CA LEU A 210 -7.82 13.34 -23.17
C LEU A 210 -7.64 14.58 -24.05
N ASP A 211 -8.49 14.72 -25.09
CA ASP A 211 -8.49 15.90 -25.93
C ASP A 211 -8.74 17.16 -25.08
N GLY A 212 -7.94 18.20 -25.26
CA GLY A 212 -7.94 19.42 -24.46
C GLY A 212 -9.20 20.30 -24.65
N ALA A 213 -10.38 19.74 -24.44
CA ALA A 213 -11.62 20.45 -24.43
C ALA A 213 -12.67 19.79 -23.53
N SER A 214 -12.46 19.86 -22.24
CA SER A 214 -13.57 20.03 -21.30
C SER A 214 -13.00 20.57 -19.98
N GLN A 215 -12.77 21.87 -19.91
CA GLN A 215 -12.81 22.55 -18.63
C GLN A 215 -14.18 22.21 -18.04
N ALA A 216 -14.18 21.49 -16.92
CA ALA A 216 -15.37 21.37 -16.10
C ALA A 216 -15.89 22.78 -15.83
N PRO A 217 -17.22 23.03 -15.91
CA PRO A 217 -17.74 24.35 -15.59
C PRO A 217 -17.33 24.66 -14.16
N ALA A 218 -16.53 25.70 -13.98
CA ALA A 218 -16.31 26.33 -12.71
C ALA A 218 -17.69 26.51 -12.07
N ASN A 219 -17.95 25.88 -10.95
CA ASN A 219 -19.12 26.17 -10.14
C ASN A 219 -19.10 27.66 -9.82
N ALA A 220 -19.79 28.45 -10.62
CA ALA A 220 -20.15 29.80 -10.29
C ALA A 220 -21.15 29.68 -9.11
N HIS A 221 -20.63 29.78 -7.91
CA HIS A 221 -21.44 30.25 -6.81
C HIS A 221 -21.77 31.70 -7.12
N SER A 222 -22.90 31.89 -7.76
CA SER A 222 -23.59 33.16 -7.76
C SER A 222 -24.09 33.35 -6.32
N ASP A 223 -23.48 34.32 -5.64
CA ASP A 223 -24.07 34.99 -4.50
C ASP A 223 -25.42 35.59 -4.91
N ASP A 224 -26.49 34.88 -4.68
CA ASP A 224 -27.83 35.44 -4.57
C ASP A 224 -28.19 35.45 -3.08
N GLU A 225 -28.03 36.62 -2.47
CA GLU A 225 -28.69 36.94 -1.22
C GLU A 225 -30.22 36.84 -1.41
N PRO A 226 -30.93 36.09 -0.55
CA PRO A 226 -32.37 36.28 -0.47
C PRO A 226 -32.69 37.42 0.50
N SER A 227 -33.24 38.46 -0.07
CA SER A 227 -33.93 39.53 0.62
C SER A 227 -34.89 39.00 1.66
N SER A 228 -34.81 39.64 2.84
CA SER A 228 -35.74 39.53 3.95
C SER A 228 -37.17 39.86 3.50
N GLU A 229 -38.07 38.90 3.57
CA GLU A 229 -39.50 39.16 3.78
C GLU A 229 -40.10 38.18 4.77
N SER A 230 -40.54 38.78 5.83
CA SER A 230 -41.30 38.20 6.92
C SER A 230 -42.58 37.53 6.40
N MET A 231 -42.87 36.32 6.81
CA MET A 231 -44.26 35.87 6.91
C MET A 231 -44.45 34.91 8.08
N HIS A 232 -45.11 35.42 9.11
CA HIS A 232 -45.81 34.68 10.14
C HIS A 232 -46.79 33.69 9.53
N LEU A 233 -46.85 32.48 10.00
CA LEU A 233 -48.11 31.73 10.12
C LEU A 233 -47.96 30.59 11.15
N SER A 234 -48.68 30.74 12.11
CA SER A 234 -49.54 30.10 13.09
C SER A 234 -49.72 28.59 12.99
N ILE A 235 -49.70 28.06 14.16
CA ILE A 235 -49.96 26.72 14.67
C ILE A 235 -51.38 26.25 14.30
N ALA A 236 -51.51 25.01 13.90
CA ALA A 236 -52.57 24.09 14.28
C ALA A 236 -52.06 22.65 14.12
#